data_d2f8bdc6d7e691020c9603d970f06c50
#
_entry.id   d2f8bdc6d7e691020c9603d970f06c50
#
_cell.length_a   1.000
_cell.length_b   1.000
_cell.length_c   1.000
_cell.angle_alpha   90.00
_cell.angle_beta   90.00
_cell.angle_gamma   90.00
#
_symmetry.space_group_name_H-M   'P 1'
#
loop_
_entity.id
_entity.type
_entity.pdbx_description
1 polymer ?
#
loop_
_entity_poly.entity_id
_entity_poly.type
_entity_poly.pdbx_seq_one_letter_code
_entity_poly.pdbx_strand_id
1 'polypeptide(L)'
;DGIDGVVLDPWTSSATLDCSLLNGLLHASHDTDEPGEAELRAGNRAMAEERWDDAMHYYQLSAEEGCAEGLTMMGEMLYEGRGCRKSPAQARKFWKKAADAGDVAAWVALGDDAMVQGKGAGAALRAYRKAQKLCASTPDIAYMPQVCLRVAQYETQYISRKKALAQLAEAKQGFLVRKEEGDETAQSWLDETEAVIRQLLERE
;
A
#
# COMPACT_ATOMS: atom_id res chain seq x y z
N ASP A 1 -39.90 -56.62 15.24
CA ASP A 1 -39.07 -56.18 14.15
C ASP A 1 -38.71 -54.71 14.38
N GLY A 2 -37.60 -54.51 15.06
CA GLY A 2 -37.10 -53.21 15.40
C GLY A 2 -36.28 -52.61 14.27
N ILE A 3 -36.56 -51.37 13.95
CA ILE A 3 -35.65 -50.51 13.17
C ILE A 3 -35.08 -49.50 14.15
N ASP A 4 -33.82 -49.76 14.55
CA ASP A 4 -33.04 -48.86 15.35
C ASP A 4 -32.76 -47.59 14.52
N GLY A 5 -33.38 -46.50 14.92
CA GLY A 5 -33.09 -45.17 14.40
C GLY A 5 -31.72 -44.73 14.80
N VAL A 6 -30.78 -44.74 13.88
CA VAL A 6 -29.48 -44.09 14.06
C VAL A 6 -29.73 -42.59 14.02
N VAL A 7 -29.71 -41.96 15.18
CA VAL A 7 -29.64 -40.51 15.32
C VAL A 7 -28.21 -40.09 14.90
N LEU A 8 -28.08 -39.59 13.70
CA LEU A 8 -26.83 -38.95 13.25
C LEU A 8 -26.68 -37.63 13.99
N ASP A 9 -25.76 -37.61 14.91
CA ASP A 9 -25.31 -36.38 15.61
C ASP A 9 -24.62 -35.48 14.60
N PRO A 10 -25.12 -34.26 14.33
CA PRO A 10 -24.56 -33.38 13.29
C PRO A 10 -23.18 -32.79 13.63
N TRP A 11 -22.57 -33.14 14.76
CA TRP A 11 -21.33 -32.55 15.23
C TRP A 11 -20.13 -33.49 15.27
N THR A 12 -20.22 -34.73 14.80
CA THR A 12 -19.12 -35.70 14.79
C THR A 12 -18.58 -36.02 13.38
N SER A 13 -18.73 -35.09 12.43
CA SER A 13 -17.92 -35.12 11.22
C SER A 13 -16.71 -34.17 11.43
N SER A 14 -15.71 -34.66 12.12
CA SER A 14 -14.37 -34.08 12.05
C SER A 14 -13.76 -34.40 10.67
N ALA A 15 -14.29 -33.75 9.62
CA ALA A 15 -13.49 -33.53 8.46
C ALA A 15 -12.34 -32.58 8.91
N THR A 16 -11.23 -33.17 9.28
CA THR A 16 -9.94 -32.45 9.30
C THR A 16 -9.77 -31.93 7.88
N LEU A 17 -10.23 -30.70 7.64
CA LEU A 17 -9.89 -29.98 6.44
C LEU A 17 -8.36 -29.98 6.39
N ASP A 18 -7.83 -30.75 5.45
CA ASP A 18 -6.39 -30.83 5.23
C ASP A 18 -5.91 -29.45 4.81
N CYS A 19 -5.30 -28.74 5.76
CA CYS A 19 -4.75 -27.40 5.52
C CYS A 19 -3.74 -27.37 4.37
N SER A 20 -3.19 -28.53 4.00
CA SER A 20 -2.32 -28.66 2.83
C SER A 20 -3.09 -28.57 1.52
N LEU A 21 -4.34 -29.09 1.48
CA LEU A 21 -5.24 -28.94 0.33
C LEU A 21 -5.77 -27.51 0.20
N LEU A 22 -6.08 -26.86 1.32
CA LEU A 22 -6.48 -25.45 1.34
C LEU A 22 -5.32 -24.52 0.93
N ASN A 23 -4.10 -24.77 1.41
CA ASN A 23 -2.93 -24.06 0.94
C ASN A 23 -2.65 -24.34 -0.55
N GLY A 24 -2.82 -25.57 -1.02
CA GLY A 24 -2.70 -25.90 -2.45
C GLY A 24 -3.75 -25.19 -3.31
N LEU A 25 -4.98 -25.07 -2.83
CA LEU A 25 -6.06 -24.34 -3.53
C LEU A 25 -5.85 -22.82 -3.47
N LEU A 26 -5.36 -22.27 -2.35
CA LEU A 26 -5.00 -20.86 -2.22
C LEU A 26 -3.81 -20.49 -3.10
N HIS A 27 -2.84 -21.41 -3.30
CA HIS A 27 -1.73 -21.19 -4.21
C HIS A 27 -2.08 -21.50 -5.68
N ALA A 28 -3.08 -22.34 -5.95
CA ALA A 28 -3.57 -22.61 -7.31
C ALA A 28 -4.51 -21.53 -7.86
N SER A 29 -5.03 -20.63 -7.00
CA SER A 29 -5.87 -19.51 -7.44
C SER A 29 -5.08 -18.27 -7.84
N HIS A 30 -3.75 -18.32 -7.85
CA HIS A 30 -2.88 -17.21 -8.26
C HIS A 30 -2.33 -17.32 -9.69
N ASP A 31 -2.89 -18.21 -10.53
CA ASP A 31 -2.47 -18.33 -11.94
C ASP A 31 -3.24 -17.38 -12.89
N THR A 32 -3.94 -16.39 -12.37
CA THR A 32 -4.40 -15.25 -13.17
C THR A 32 -3.70 -14.00 -12.67
N ASP A 33 -2.38 -13.92 -12.92
CA ASP A 33 -1.68 -12.65 -12.74
C ASP A 33 -2.40 -11.58 -13.55
N GLU A 34 -2.73 -10.47 -12.93
CA GLU A 34 -3.16 -9.28 -13.64
C GLU A 34 -2.08 -8.91 -14.66
N PRO A 35 -2.45 -8.36 -15.84
CA PRO A 35 -1.45 -7.99 -16.83
C PRO A 35 -0.34 -7.09 -16.24
N GLY A 36 0.91 -7.50 -16.42
CA GLY A 36 2.08 -6.79 -15.92
C GLY A 36 2.50 -7.06 -14.48
N GLU A 37 1.77 -7.90 -13.72
CA GLU A 37 2.17 -8.23 -12.34
C GLU A 37 3.39 -9.15 -12.27
N ALA A 38 3.54 -10.08 -13.20
CA ALA A 38 4.71 -10.96 -13.25
C ALA A 38 5.99 -10.14 -13.48
N GLU A 39 5.93 -9.18 -14.39
CA GLU A 39 7.00 -8.24 -14.70
C GLU A 39 7.27 -7.33 -13.50
N LEU A 40 6.23 -6.84 -12.83
CA LEU A 40 6.35 -6.04 -11.61
C LEU A 40 7.13 -6.81 -10.53
N ARG A 41 6.75 -8.06 -10.28
CA ARG A 41 7.46 -8.93 -9.31
C ARG A 41 8.91 -9.20 -9.72
N ALA A 42 9.18 -9.37 -11.02
CA ALA A 42 10.54 -9.51 -11.52
C ALA A 42 11.35 -8.21 -11.32
N GLY A 43 10.74 -7.06 -11.54
CA GLY A 43 11.32 -5.75 -11.27
C GLY A 43 11.64 -5.55 -9.80
N ASN A 44 10.71 -5.87 -8.91
CA ASN A 44 10.92 -5.78 -7.46
C ASN A 44 12.07 -6.68 -6.98
N ARG A 45 12.20 -7.89 -7.55
CA ARG A 45 13.32 -8.79 -7.25
C ARG A 45 14.64 -8.20 -7.75
N ALA A 46 14.68 -7.70 -8.98
CA ALA A 46 15.87 -7.06 -9.53
C ALA A 46 16.29 -5.82 -8.71
N MET A 47 15.30 -5.04 -8.23
CA MET A 47 15.51 -3.91 -7.32
C MET A 47 16.15 -4.34 -6.00
N ALA A 48 15.67 -5.42 -5.38
CA ALA A 48 16.23 -5.96 -4.14
C ALA A 48 17.67 -6.49 -4.32
N GLU A 49 18.00 -6.96 -5.52
CA GLU A 49 19.34 -7.44 -5.89
C GLU A 49 20.24 -6.32 -6.44
N GLU A 50 19.79 -5.06 -6.37
CA GLU A 50 20.49 -3.87 -6.89
C GLU A 50 20.81 -3.93 -8.40
N ARG A 51 20.08 -4.76 -9.15
CA ARG A 51 20.19 -4.86 -10.62
C ARG A 51 19.29 -3.80 -11.28
N TRP A 52 19.74 -2.56 -11.20
CA TRP A 52 18.94 -1.38 -11.56
C TRP A 52 18.47 -1.35 -13.01
N ASP A 53 19.31 -1.74 -13.95
CA ASP A 53 18.95 -1.77 -15.38
C ASP A 53 17.86 -2.81 -15.66
N ASP A 54 17.97 -3.99 -15.03
CA ASP A 54 16.97 -5.05 -15.13
C ASP A 54 15.66 -4.61 -14.48
N ALA A 55 15.72 -3.98 -13.30
CA ALA A 55 14.55 -3.47 -12.61
C ALA A 55 13.79 -2.45 -13.46
N MET A 56 14.50 -1.49 -14.06
CA MET A 56 13.90 -0.49 -14.95
C MET A 56 13.23 -1.14 -16.15
N HIS A 57 13.90 -2.14 -16.76
CA HIS A 57 13.36 -2.88 -17.91
C HIS A 57 12.06 -3.64 -17.54
N TYR A 58 12.06 -4.37 -16.43
CA TYR A 58 10.86 -5.10 -15.99
C TYR A 58 9.71 -4.17 -15.62
N TYR A 59 9.98 -3.04 -14.95
CA TYR A 59 8.93 -2.05 -14.66
C TYR A 59 8.37 -1.42 -15.92
N GLN A 60 9.21 -1.22 -16.96
CA GLN A 60 8.73 -0.74 -18.24
C GLN A 60 7.79 -1.76 -18.89
N LEU A 61 8.16 -3.04 -18.93
CA LEU A 61 7.29 -4.10 -19.46
C LEU A 61 5.98 -4.17 -18.69
N SER A 62 6.04 -4.15 -17.35
CA SER A 62 4.86 -4.11 -16.49
C SER A 62 3.92 -2.94 -16.82
N ALA A 63 4.49 -1.76 -17.05
CA ALA A 63 3.72 -0.57 -17.42
C ALA A 63 3.12 -0.65 -18.83
N GLU A 64 3.80 -1.29 -19.77
CA GLU A 64 3.32 -1.53 -21.15
C GLU A 64 2.13 -2.49 -21.17
N GLU A 65 2.09 -3.43 -20.21
CA GLU A 65 0.97 -4.35 -19.99
C GLU A 65 -0.20 -3.73 -19.22
N GLY A 66 -0.05 -2.49 -18.76
CA GLY A 66 -1.11 -1.72 -18.13
C GLY A 66 -1.05 -1.65 -16.60
N CYS A 67 -0.05 -2.26 -15.95
CA CYS A 67 0.14 -2.17 -14.53
C CYS A 67 0.63 -0.77 -14.14
N ALA A 68 -0.21 -0.01 -13.43
CA ALA A 68 0.10 1.36 -13.04
C ALA A 68 1.25 1.45 -12.03
N GLU A 69 1.42 0.43 -11.18
CA GLU A 69 2.50 0.36 -10.20
C GLU A 69 3.88 0.33 -10.88
N GLY A 70 4.03 -0.32 -12.05
CA GLY A 70 5.24 -0.27 -12.85
C GLY A 70 5.68 1.17 -13.19
N LEU A 71 4.73 2.05 -13.54
CA LEU A 71 5.01 3.47 -13.75
C LEU A 71 5.46 4.18 -12.47
N THR A 72 4.86 3.82 -11.33
CA THR A 72 5.24 4.39 -10.04
C THR A 72 6.66 4.02 -9.67
N MET A 73 7.04 2.75 -9.82
CA MET A 73 8.40 2.27 -9.55
C MET A 73 9.44 2.91 -10.47
N MET A 74 9.14 3.09 -11.77
CA MET A 74 9.99 3.87 -12.67
C MET A 74 10.17 5.32 -12.21
N GLY A 75 9.11 5.92 -11.70
CA GLY A 75 9.14 7.26 -11.10
C GLY A 75 10.06 7.32 -9.89
N GLU A 76 10.01 6.35 -9.00
CA GLU A 76 10.87 6.27 -7.82
C GLU A 76 12.34 6.13 -8.18
N MET A 77 12.67 5.23 -9.11
CA MET A 77 14.04 5.07 -9.60
C MET A 77 14.60 6.38 -10.17
N LEU A 78 13.81 7.11 -10.96
CA LEU A 78 14.20 8.40 -11.51
C LEU A 78 14.31 9.49 -10.42
N TYR A 79 13.47 9.44 -9.41
CA TYR A 79 13.52 10.41 -8.31
C TYR A 79 14.76 10.25 -7.44
N GLU A 80 15.14 9.02 -7.17
CA GLU A 80 16.31 8.69 -6.37
C GLU A 80 17.60 8.66 -7.19
N GLY A 81 17.52 8.39 -8.49
CA GLY A 81 18.67 8.21 -9.38
C GLY A 81 19.27 6.80 -9.29
N ARG A 82 18.44 5.79 -9.02
CA ARG A 82 18.87 4.37 -8.98
C ARG A 82 19.00 3.84 -10.41
N GLY A 83 20.21 3.44 -10.81
CA GLY A 83 20.51 2.95 -12.16
C GLY A 83 20.33 3.98 -13.30
N CYS A 84 19.96 5.21 -12.98
CA CYS A 84 19.72 6.25 -13.95
C CYS A 84 20.08 7.64 -13.42
N ARG A 85 20.17 8.62 -14.33
CA ARG A 85 20.37 10.02 -13.88
C ARG A 85 19.12 10.49 -13.10
N LYS A 86 19.35 10.97 -11.89
CA LYS A 86 18.30 11.56 -11.03
C LYS A 86 17.53 12.66 -11.77
N SER A 87 16.23 12.51 -11.86
CA SER A 87 15.33 13.43 -12.57
C SER A 87 13.95 13.53 -11.92
N PRO A 88 13.79 14.33 -10.85
CA PRO A 88 12.50 14.51 -10.19
C PRO A 88 11.40 15.04 -11.12
N ALA A 89 11.78 15.79 -12.17
CA ALA A 89 10.83 16.29 -13.14
C ALA A 89 10.24 15.18 -14.02
N GLN A 90 11.04 14.16 -14.37
CA GLN A 90 10.54 12.99 -15.10
C GLN A 90 9.78 12.05 -14.16
N ALA A 91 10.27 11.84 -12.94
CA ALA A 91 9.56 11.08 -11.91
C ALA A 91 8.11 11.53 -11.74
N ARG A 92 7.89 12.83 -11.57
CA ARG A 92 6.54 13.41 -11.48
C ARG A 92 5.64 13.12 -12.68
N LYS A 93 6.21 13.02 -13.89
CA LYS A 93 5.42 12.67 -15.08
C LYS A 93 4.94 11.21 -15.02
N PHE A 94 5.81 10.30 -14.57
CA PHE A 94 5.47 8.90 -14.38
C PHE A 94 4.46 8.73 -13.26
N TRP A 95 4.68 9.32 -12.08
CA TRP A 95 3.72 9.28 -10.98
C TRP A 95 2.35 9.86 -11.36
N LYS A 96 2.33 10.94 -12.16
CA LYS A 96 1.04 11.48 -12.62
C LYS A 96 0.30 10.51 -13.52
N LYS A 97 1.01 9.84 -14.45
CA LYS A 97 0.39 8.81 -15.30
C LYS A 97 -0.14 7.64 -14.48
N ALA A 98 0.65 7.14 -13.52
CA ALA A 98 0.24 6.08 -12.62
C ALA A 98 -0.97 6.48 -11.76
N ALA A 99 -0.94 7.68 -11.20
CA ALA A 99 -2.03 8.23 -10.40
C ALA A 99 -3.34 8.41 -11.20
N ASP A 100 -3.22 8.83 -12.46
CA ASP A 100 -4.36 8.95 -13.38
C ASP A 100 -4.89 7.55 -13.78
N ALA A 101 -4.05 6.51 -13.73
CA ALA A 101 -4.42 5.11 -13.94
C ALA A 101 -4.94 4.42 -12.65
N GLY A 102 -4.99 5.13 -11.52
CA GLY A 102 -5.59 4.64 -10.28
C GLY A 102 -4.61 4.09 -9.24
N ASP A 103 -3.32 4.31 -9.40
CA ASP A 103 -2.36 3.89 -8.40
C ASP A 103 -2.32 4.83 -7.18
N VAL A 104 -2.51 4.23 -6.01
CA VAL A 104 -2.51 4.95 -4.72
C VAL A 104 -1.12 5.44 -4.34
N ALA A 105 -0.10 4.59 -4.54
CA ALA A 105 1.29 4.92 -4.21
C ALA A 105 1.77 6.15 -4.99
N ALA A 106 1.39 6.27 -6.26
CA ALA A 106 1.69 7.44 -7.07
C ALA A 106 1.09 8.74 -6.51
N TRP A 107 -0.15 8.70 -5.97
CA TRP A 107 -0.73 9.88 -5.31
C TRP A 107 0.02 10.24 -4.04
N VAL A 108 0.49 9.25 -3.27
CA VAL A 108 1.32 9.48 -2.07
C VAL A 108 2.65 10.11 -2.48
N ALA A 109 3.35 9.55 -3.47
CA ALA A 109 4.62 10.07 -3.98
C ALA A 109 4.51 11.53 -4.48
N LEU A 110 3.40 11.85 -5.18
CA LEU A 110 3.12 13.23 -5.61
C LEU A 110 2.88 14.18 -4.43
N GLY A 111 2.27 13.70 -3.36
CA GLY A 111 2.06 14.45 -2.12
C GLY A 111 3.39 14.74 -1.41
N ASP A 112 4.22 13.72 -1.24
CA ASP A 112 5.55 13.83 -0.61
C ASP A 112 6.46 14.77 -1.40
N ASP A 113 6.49 14.63 -2.73
CA ASP A 113 7.25 15.53 -3.61
C ASP A 113 6.76 17.00 -3.51
N ALA A 114 5.46 17.22 -3.38
CA ALA A 114 4.94 18.58 -3.20
C ALA A 114 5.42 19.22 -1.90
N MET A 115 5.63 18.44 -0.84
CA MET A 115 6.21 18.89 0.42
C MET A 115 7.70 19.23 0.24
N VAL A 116 8.47 18.35 -0.39
CA VAL A 116 9.89 18.57 -0.67
C VAL A 116 10.12 19.82 -1.54
N GLN A 117 9.23 20.08 -2.51
CA GLN A 117 9.32 21.29 -3.34
C GLN A 117 8.87 22.58 -2.64
N GLY A 118 8.43 22.52 -1.40
CA GLY A 118 7.92 23.70 -0.68
C GLY A 118 6.61 24.26 -1.28
N LYS A 119 5.86 23.48 -2.05
CA LYS A 119 4.55 23.90 -2.62
C LYS A 119 3.46 24.08 -1.55
N GLY A 120 3.80 23.75 -0.32
CA GLY A 120 2.95 23.90 0.85
C GLY A 120 2.02 22.72 1.10
N ALA A 121 1.63 22.57 2.36
CA ALA A 121 0.80 21.48 2.86
C ALA A 121 -0.52 21.30 2.10
N GLY A 122 -1.10 22.39 1.57
CA GLY A 122 -2.34 22.30 0.80
C GLY A 122 -2.23 21.57 -0.53
N ALA A 123 -1.06 21.58 -1.19
CA ALA A 123 -0.84 20.83 -2.42
C ALA A 123 -0.66 19.34 -2.11
N ALA A 124 0.15 19.01 -1.12
CA ALA A 124 0.35 17.66 -0.63
C ALA A 124 -0.97 17.05 -0.16
N LEU A 125 -1.73 17.77 0.66
CA LEU A 125 -3.01 17.32 1.18
C LEU A 125 -4.04 16.98 0.08
N ARG A 126 -4.06 17.74 -1.01
CA ARG A 126 -4.92 17.40 -2.16
C ARG A 126 -4.56 16.04 -2.76
N ALA A 127 -3.28 15.72 -2.87
CA ALA A 127 -2.81 14.43 -3.37
C ALA A 127 -3.15 13.29 -2.39
N TYR A 128 -2.87 13.46 -1.10
CA TYR A 128 -3.20 12.45 -0.08
C TYR A 128 -4.70 12.20 0.05
N ARG A 129 -5.55 13.22 -0.07
CA ARG A 129 -7.02 13.03 -0.09
C ARG A 129 -7.50 12.25 -1.30
N LYS A 130 -6.84 12.40 -2.45
CA LYS A 130 -7.14 11.55 -3.62
C LYS A 130 -6.73 10.11 -3.38
N ALA A 131 -5.53 9.89 -2.82
CA ALA A 131 -5.09 8.57 -2.38
C ALA A 131 -6.09 7.94 -1.40
N GLN A 132 -6.51 8.67 -0.37
CA GLN A 132 -7.49 8.21 0.63
C GLN A 132 -8.83 7.82 0.00
N LYS A 133 -9.34 8.64 -0.91
CA LYS A 133 -10.59 8.34 -1.62
C LYS A 133 -10.46 7.09 -2.48
N LEU A 134 -9.32 6.89 -3.11
CA LEU A 134 -9.04 5.73 -3.94
C LEU A 134 -8.93 4.47 -3.09
N CYS A 135 -8.17 4.47 -1.99
CA CYS A 135 -8.13 3.37 -1.03
C CYS A 135 -9.52 2.96 -0.52
N ALA A 136 -10.38 3.93 -0.25
CA ALA A 136 -11.75 3.65 0.22
C ALA A 136 -12.65 3.01 -0.84
N SER A 137 -12.29 3.10 -2.12
CA SER A 137 -13.04 2.55 -3.25
C SER A 137 -12.47 1.23 -3.80
N THR A 138 -11.29 0.85 -3.36
CA THR A 138 -10.61 -0.39 -3.78
C THR A 138 -10.51 -1.37 -2.60
N PRO A 139 -10.50 -2.69 -2.85
CA PRO A 139 -10.29 -3.68 -1.79
C PRO A 139 -8.86 -3.65 -1.24
N ASP A 140 -7.93 -3.02 -1.95
CA ASP A 140 -6.54 -2.88 -1.50
C ASP A 140 -6.41 -1.75 -0.46
N ILE A 141 -6.44 -2.15 0.80
CA ILE A 141 -6.29 -1.26 1.95
C ILE A 141 -4.84 -1.14 2.44
N ALA A 142 -3.87 -1.74 1.72
CA ALA A 142 -2.48 -1.81 2.16
C ALA A 142 -1.87 -0.41 2.41
N TYR A 143 -2.22 0.58 1.59
CA TYR A 143 -1.75 1.96 1.73
C TYR A 143 -2.60 2.84 2.66
N MET A 144 -3.76 2.37 3.11
CA MET A 144 -4.67 3.19 3.94
C MET A 144 -3.99 3.73 5.21
N PRO A 145 -3.20 2.95 5.97
CA PRO A 145 -2.56 3.45 7.18
C PRO A 145 -1.61 4.63 6.91
N GLN A 146 -0.75 4.54 5.89
CA GLN A 146 0.17 5.62 5.52
C GLN A 146 -0.60 6.86 5.06
N VAL A 147 -1.63 6.68 4.25
CA VAL A 147 -2.46 7.79 3.75
C VAL A 147 -3.17 8.48 4.89
N CYS A 148 -3.77 7.75 5.84
CA CYS A 148 -4.40 8.31 7.02
C CYS A 148 -3.42 9.11 7.88
N LEU A 149 -2.20 8.58 8.08
CA LEU A 149 -1.13 9.28 8.80
C LEU A 149 -0.76 10.60 8.09
N ARG A 150 -0.50 10.58 6.79
CA ARG A 150 -0.15 11.77 6.01
C ARG A 150 -1.27 12.81 6.01
N VAL A 151 -2.52 12.39 5.81
CA VAL A 151 -3.68 13.28 5.88
C VAL A 151 -3.75 13.93 7.27
N ALA A 152 -3.66 13.14 8.34
CA ALA A 152 -3.72 13.66 9.71
C ALA A 152 -2.59 14.64 10.03
N GLN A 153 -1.36 14.36 9.60
CA GLN A 153 -0.19 15.25 9.80
C GLN A 153 -0.40 16.64 9.21
N TYR A 154 -0.98 16.72 8.01
CA TYR A 154 -1.10 17.99 7.28
C TYR A 154 -2.48 18.66 7.43
N GLU A 155 -3.50 17.90 7.82
CA GLU A 155 -4.82 18.46 8.09
C GLU A 155 -4.96 19.07 9.51
N THR A 156 -3.99 18.88 10.40
CA THR A 156 -4.05 19.40 11.77
C THR A 156 -4.29 20.90 11.86
N GLN A 157 -4.00 21.64 10.79
CA GLN A 157 -4.29 23.07 10.68
C GLN A 157 -5.74 23.37 10.27
N TYR A 158 -6.46 22.40 9.70
CA TYR A 158 -7.74 22.58 9.02
C TYR A 158 -8.88 21.70 9.53
N ILE A 159 -8.57 20.64 10.29
CA ILE A 159 -9.57 19.72 10.85
C ILE A 159 -9.63 19.84 12.37
N SER A 160 -10.80 19.48 12.91
CA SER A 160 -10.90 19.36 14.36
C SER A 160 -9.93 18.28 14.86
N ARG A 161 -9.25 18.56 15.98
CA ARG A 161 -8.35 17.65 16.70
C ARG A 161 -8.97 16.23 16.85
N LYS A 162 -10.28 16.15 17.08
CA LYS A 162 -11.02 14.89 17.20
C LYS A 162 -10.96 14.05 15.91
N LYS A 163 -11.09 14.68 14.74
CA LYS A 163 -11.01 13.98 13.44
C LYS A 163 -9.59 13.50 13.16
N ALA A 164 -8.59 14.35 13.40
CA ALA A 164 -7.19 13.98 13.21
C ALA A 164 -6.81 12.78 14.11
N LEU A 165 -7.22 12.78 15.38
CA LEU A 165 -6.99 11.66 16.29
C LEU A 165 -7.70 10.37 15.85
N ALA A 166 -8.91 10.47 15.28
CA ALA A 166 -9.59 9.29 14.73
C ALA A 166 -8.83 8.68 13.54
N GLN A 167 -8.33 9.49 12.61
CA GLN A 167 -7.52 9.02 11.49
C GLN A 167 -6.19 8.41 11.94
N LEU A 168 -5.54 9.00 12.95
CA LEU A 168 -4.32 8.45 13.53
C LEU A 168 -4.55 7.13 14.26
N ALA A 169 -5.71 6.96 14.90
CA ALA A 169 -6.09 5.69 15.52
C ALA A 169 -6.29 4.60 14.46
N GLU A 170 -6.92 4.94 13.33
CA GLU A 170 -7.08 4.04 12.18
C GLU A 170 -5.72 3.66 11.58
N ALA A 171 -4.84 4.64 11.35
CA ALA A 171 -3.49 4.41 10.86
C ALA A 171 -2.70 3.49 11.80
N LYS A 172 -2.73 3.76 13.11
CA LYS A 172 -2.04 2.95 14.12
C LYS A 172 -2.52 1.50 14.09
N GLN A 173 -3.83 1.27 14.00
CA GLN A 173 -4.39 -0.07 13.94
C GLN A 173 -3.92 -0.82 12.68
N GLY A 174 -3.92 -0.16 11.52
CA GLY A 174 -3.43 -0.75 10.28
C GLY A 174 -1.94 -1.11 10.33
N PHE A 175 -1.10 -0.26 10.92
CA PHE A 175 0.33 -0.59 11.10
C PHE A 175 0.57 -1.70 12.12
N LEU A 176 -0.28 -1.85 13.14
CA LEU A 176 -0.20 -2.99 14.05
C LEU A 176 -0.47 -4.31 13.33
N VAL A 177 -1.49 -4.37 12.49
CA VAL A 177 -1.79 -5.55 11.66
C VAL A 177 -0.60 -5.88 10.76
N ARG A 178 -0.06 -4.91 10.02
CA ARG A 178 1.12 -5.12 9.16
C ARG A 178 2.35 -5.62 9.93
N LYS A 179 2.56 -5.13 11.15
CA LYS A 179 3.63 -5.62 12.01
C LYS A 179 3.42 -7.09 12.40
N GLU A 180 2.19 -7.50 12.72
CA GLU A 180 1.85 -8.89 13.00
C GLU A 180 2.04 -9.80 11.77
N GLU A 181 1.84 -9.27 10.57
CA GLU A 181 2.09 -9.92 9.28
C GLU A 181 3.58 -9.98 8.91
N GLY A 182 4.46 -9.37 9.70
CA GLY A 182 5.92 -9.44 9.51
C GLY A 182 6.51 -8.28 8.69
N ASP A 183 5.78 -7.18 8.49
CA ASP A 183 6.32 -5.98 7.85
C ASP A 183 7.32 -5.28 8.75
N GLU A 184 8.60 -5.38 8.41
CA GLU A 184 9.71 -4.78 9.17
C GLU A 184 9.63 -3.24 9.23
N THR A 185 8.97 -2.60 8.25
CA THR A 185 8.83 -1.14 8.18
C THR A 185 7.72 -0.62 9.09
N ALA A 186 6.79 -1.47 9.48
CA ALA A 186 5.60 -1.09 10.24
C ALA A 186 5.94 -0.47 11.61
N GLN A 187 7.05 -0.89 12.24
CA GLN A 187 7.46 -0.30 13.52
C GLN A 187 7.83 1.18 13.37
N SER A 188 8.56 1.54 12.32
CA SER A 188 8.91 2.95 12.06
C SER A 188 7.66 3.81 11.85
N TRP A 189 6.68 3.30 11.13
CA TRP A 189 5.40 3.98 10.91
C TRP A 189 4.57 4.12 12.19
N LEU A 190 4.63 3.13 13.08
CA LEU A 190 3.99 3.21 14.41
C LEU A 190 4.61 4.31 15.26
N ASP A 191 5.93 4.36 15.30
CA ASP A 191 6.68 5.37 16.06
C ASP A 191 6.36 6.80 15.55
N GLU A 192 6.31 6.99 14.23
CA GLU A 192 5.91 8.25 13.61
C GLU A 192 4.46 8.63 13.98
N THR A 193 3.54 7.66 13.90
CA THR A 193 2.13 7.87 14.23
C THR A 193 1.95 8.28 15.70
N GLU A 194 2.65 7.63 16.62
CA GLU A 194 2.62 7.96 18.05
C GLU A 194 3.23 9.33 18.34
N ALA A 195 4.29 9.71 17.64
CA ALA A 195 4.87 11.03 17.75
C ALA A 195 3.87 12.13 17.32
N VAL A 196 3.14 11.93 16.24
CA VAL A 196 2.10 12.86 15.78
C VAL A 196 0.94 12.95 16.78
N ILE A 197 0.49 11.81 17.32
CA ILE A 197 -0.54 11.78 18.37
C ILE A 197 -0.10 12.59 19.58
N ARG A 198 1.14 12.39 20.05
CA ARG A 198 1.70 13.11 21.21
C ARG A 198 1.73 14.62 20.96
N GLN A 199 2.23 15.05 19.79
CA GLN A 199 2.23 16.46 19.43
C GLN A 199 0.83 17.09 19.40
N LEU A 200 -0.19 16.33 18.94
CA LEU A 200 -1.57 16.80 18.93
C LEU A 200 -2.17 16.89 20.34
N LEU A 201 -1.76 16.01 21.26
CA LEU A 201 -2.23 16.04 22.64
C LEU A 201 -1.58 17.14 23.48
N GLU A 202 -0.34 17.51 23.15
CA GLU A 202 0.42 18.58 23.83
C GLU A 202 0.05 20.02 23.38
N ARG A 203 -0.64 20.16 22.25
CA ARG A 203 -1.16 21.46 21.77
C ARG A 203 -2.47 21.79 22.50
N GLU A 204 -2.38 22.31 23.73
CA GLU A 204 -3.49 22.95 24.43
C GLU A 204 -3.70 24.39 24.00
#